data_74468d4865ecb860da30ca2bbe3b6b4e
#
_entry.id   74468d4865ecb860da30ca2bbe3b6b4e
#
_cell.length_a   1.000
_cell.length_b   1.000
_cell.length_c   1.000
_cell.angle_alpha   90.00
_cell.angle_beta   90.00
_cell.angle_gamma   90.00
#
_symmetry.space_group_name_H-M   'P 1'
#
loop_
_entity.id
_entity.type
_entity.pdbx_description
1 polymer ?
#
loop_
_entity_poly.entity_id
_entity_poly.type
_entity_poly.pdbx_seq_one_letter_code
_entity_poly.pdbx_strand_id
1 'polypeptide(L)'
;SHRHRVVIGKDTRLSGYMLEAALMSGFTSVGVDVFLLGPMPTPAVAMLTRSLRADIGVMISASHNKYEDNGIKLFDPDGYKLSDEMELEIERLIECDSRSLLIHADKIGRATRVESAQERYIEFAKRTLPRNLKLNGLRIVIDCANGAGYKVAPEALWELGAEVIKIGVEPNGRNINDNCGSTHPEHLVQKVKEYRADIGIALDGDADRVVIVDERGQIVDGDQLMAVIAESWYRRGKLSAGGIVATVMSNLGLERYLKTQGLSMVRTPVGDRYVVEYMRKHGYNVGGEQSGHIILSDFTTTGDGLVTALQVLACVVASNKPVSQVCARFTPFPQVLQSVRYANGKPLEDNNVVKAIEGAKVKLGEKGRVVIRPSGTEPVIRV
;
A
#
# COMPACT_ATOMS: atom_id res chain seq x y z
N SER A 1 12.63 5.86 -33.52
CA SER A 1 11.58 5.80 -32.48
C SER A 1 11.48 4.34 -32.01
N HIS A 2 11.51 4.11 -30.72
CA HIS A 2 11.28 2.78 -30.15
C HIS A 2 9.76 2.52 -30.11
N ARG A 3 9.35 1.26 -30.09
CA ARG A 3 7.97 0.87 -29.81
C ARG A 3 7.63 1.14 -28.37
N HIS A 4 6.48 1.77 -28.14
CA HIS A 4 5.97 1.96 -26.79
C HIS A 4 5.59 0.62 -26.16
N ARG A 5 5.72 0.54 -24.83
CA ARG A 5 5.49 -0.66 -24.04
C ARG A 5 4.60 -0.36 -22.85
N VAL A 6 3.68 -1.26 -22.58
CA VAL A 6 2.87 -1.24 -21.37
C VAL A 6 3.05 -2.53 -20.59
N VAL A 7 3.14 -2.41 -19.27
CA VAL A 7 3.11 -3.55 -18.34
C VAL A 7 1.72 -3.61 -17.72
N ILE A 8 1.07 -4.78 -17.73
CA ILE A 8 -0.25 -4.96 -17.13
C ILE A 8 -0.19 -6.06 -16.07
N GLY A 9 -0.48 -5.70 -14.83
CA GLY A 9 -0.73 -6.63 -13.74
C GLY A 9 -2.16 -6.55 -13.25
N LYS A 10 -2.59 -7.53 -12.46
CA LYS A 10 -3.92 -7.58 -11.88
C LYS A 10 -3.88 -8.29 -10.53
N ASP A 11 -4.92 -8.10 -9.73
CA ASP A 11 -5.17 -8.96 -8.58
C ASP A 11 -5.93 -10.24 -9.01
N THR A 12 -6.54 -10.92 -8.07
CA THR A 12 -7.19 -12.22 -8.29
C THR A 12 -8.67 -12.12 -8.63
N ARG A 13 -9.24 -10.93 -8.79
CA ARG A 13 -10.65 -10.71 -9.11
C ARG A 13 -11.02 -11.32 -10.46
N LEU A 14 -12.20 -11.92 -10.52
CA LEU A 14 -12.69 -12.52 -11.77
C LEU A 14 -12.81 -11.49 -12.90
N SER A 15 -13.30 -10.29 -12.61
CA SER A 15 -13.42 -9.18 -13.58
C SER A 15 -12.08 -8.72 -14.14
N GLY A 16 -10.96 -8.99 -13.45
CA GLY A 16 -9.61 -8.67 -13.92
C GLY A 16 -9.25 -9.35 -15.24
N TYR A 17 -9.77 -10.55 -15.51
CA TYR A 17 -9.53 -11.25 -16.79
C TYR A 17 -10.16 -10.51 -17.97
N MET A 18 -11.39 -10.05 -17.81
CA MET A 18 -12.10 -9.28 -18.84
C MET A 18 -11.40 -7.94 -19.09
N LEU A 19 -11.05 -7.23 -18.03
CA LEU A 19 -10.40 -5.91 -18.12
C LEU A 19 -9.00 -6.01 -18.74
N GLU A 20 -8.22 -7.03 -18.37
CA GLU A 20 -6.90 -7.30 -18.96
C GLU A 20 -7.00 -7.54 -20.46
N ALA A 21 -7.97 -8.35 -20.91
CA ALA A 21 -8.19 -8.64 -22.32
C ALA A 21 -8.59 -7.38 -23.11
N ALA A 22 -9.45 -6.54 -22.55
CA ALA A 22 -9.87 -5.27 -23.15
C ALA A 22 -8.70 -4.29 -23.28
N LEU A 23 -7.92 -4.10 -22.21
CA LEU A 23 -6.74 -3.24 -22.22
C LEU A 23 -5.67 -3.74 -23.19
N MET A 24 -5.41 -5.06 -23.22
CA MET A 24 -4.49 -5.68 -24.15
C MET A 24 -4.91 -5.41 -25.61
N SER A 25 -6.19 -5.58 -25.93
CA SER A 25 -6.74 -5.29 -27.27
C SER A 25 -6.59 -3.81 -27.62
N GLY A 26 -6.94 -2.92 -26.69
CA GLY A 26 -6.82 -1.48 -26.90
C GLY A 26 -5.38 -1.03 -27.17
N PHE A 27 -4.44 -1.41 -26.30
CA PHE A 27 -3.02 -1.03 -26.46
C PHE A 27 -2.41 -1.61 -27.75
N THR A 28 -2.68 -2.87 -28.07
CA THR A 28 -2.13 -3.47 -29.29
C THR A 28 -2.70 -2.83 -30.55
N SER A 29 -3.98 -2.41 -30.56
CA SER A 29 -4.62 -1.77 -31.70
C SER A 29 -4.02 -0.40 -32.06
N VAL A 30 -3.35 0.26 -31.11
CA VAL A 30 -2.64 1.53 -31.31
C VAL A 30 -1.12 1.36 -31.41
N GLY A 31 -0.63 0.12 -31.56
CA GLY A 31 0.77 -0.19 -31.83
C GLY A 31 1.67 -0.29 -30.59
N VAL A 32 1.12 -0.36 -29.38
CA VAL A 32 1.85 -0.52 -28.12
C VAL A 32 2.07 -2.01 -27.84
N ASP A 33 3.30 -2.40 -27.50
CA ASP A 33 3.60 -3.75 -27.05
C ASP A 33 3.17 -3.92 -25.58
N VAL A 34 2.51 -5.05 -25.27
CA VAL A 34 1.91 -5.35 -23.96
C VAL A 34 2.67 -6.47 -23.27
N PHE A 35 3.12 -6.22 -22.04
CA PHE A 35 3.71 -7.21 -21.16
C PHE A 35 2.70 -7.61 -20.07
N LEU A 36 2.20 -8.84 -20.12
CA LEU A 36 1.24 -9.38 -19.16
C LEU A 36 1.97 -10.06 -18.00
N LEU A 37 1.72 -9.60 -16.78
CA LEU A 37 2.34 -10.13 -15.57
C LEU A 37 1.48 -11.22 -14.89
N GLY A 38 0.16 -11.22 -15.16
CA GLY A 38 -0.80 -12.01 -14.39
C GLY A 38 -1.05 -11.43 -12.98
N PRO A 39 -1.51 -12.27 -12.03
CA PRO A 39 -1.73 -11.81 -10.64
C PRO A 39 -0.41 -11.44 -9.97
N MET A 40 -0.24 -10.15 -9.67
CA MET A 40 0.96 -9.57 -9.08
C MET A 40 0.60 -8.39 -8.17
N PRO A 41 1.33 -8.17 -7.04
CA PRO A 41 1.17 -7.00 -6.19
C PRO A 41 1.26 -5.67 -6.94
N THR A 42 0.51 -4.67 -6.49
CA THR A 42 0.61 -3.30 -7.01
C THR A 42 2.05 -2.78 -7.03
N PRO A 43 2.86 -2.89 -5.94
CA PRO A 43 4.26 -2.47 -5.97
C PRO A 43 5.12 -3.26 -6.97
N ALA A 44 4.79 -4.52 -7.24
CA ALA A 44 5.49 -5.31 -8.25
C ALA A 44 5.25 -4.76 -9.67
N VAL A 45 4.03 -4.30 -9.97
CA VAL A 45 3.73 -3.64 -11.25
C VAL A 45 4.55 -2.37 -11.40
N ALA A 46 4.59 -1.52 -10.38
CA ALA A 46 5.41 -0.30 -10.38
C ALA A 46 6.91 -0.61 -10.57
N MET A 47 7.44 -1.59 -9.86
CA MET A 47 8.83 -2.03 -9.99
C MET A 47 9.14 -2.60 -11.38
N LEU A 48 8.25 -3.44 -11.93
CA LEU A 48 8.45 -4.08 -13.24
C LEU A 48 8.29 -3.09 -14.40
N THR A 49 7.47 -2.04 -14.25
CA THR A 49 7.40 -0.94 -15.22
C THR A 49 8.78 -0.33 -15.44
N ARG A 50 9.49 -0.01 -14.36
CA ARG A 50 10.88 0.49 -14.41
C ARG A 50 11.85 -0.56 -14.95
N SER A 51 11.80 -1.78 -14.41
CA SER A 51 12.73 -2.87 -14.73
C SER A 51 12.66 -3.29 -16.20
N LEU A 52 11.47 -3.28 -16.80
CA LEU A 52 11.24 -3.63 -18.21
C LEU A 52 11.33 -2.41 -19.14
N ARG A 53 11.62 -1.22 -18.59
CA ARG A 53 11.66 0.06 -19.33
C ARG A 53 10.38 0.27 -20.14
N ALA A 54 9.24 0.05 -19.50
CA ALA A 54 7.94 0.32 -20.11
C ALA A 54 7.57 1.80 -19.96
N ASP A 55 6.79 2.30 -20.89
CA ASP A 55 6.35 3.71 -20.90
C ASP A 55 5.20 3.92 -19.92
N ILE A 56 4.44 2.86 -19.58
CA ILE A 56 3.34 2.90 -18.63
C ILE A 56 3.17 1.54 -17.92
N GLY A 57 2.80 1.58 -16.67
CA GLY A 57 2.34 0.43 -15.90
C GLY A 57 0.86 0.52 -15.60
N VAL A 58 0.17 -0.60 -15.67
CA VAL A 58 -1.27 -0.72 -15.38
C VAL A 58 -1.48 -1.80 -14.34
N MET A 59 -2.10 -1.44 -13.22
CA MET A 59 -2.58 -2.40 -12.23
C MET A 59 -4.11 -2.42 -12.22
N ILE A 60 -4.69 -3.60 -12.41
CA ILE A 60 -6.13 -3.83 -12.36
C ILE A 60 -6.47 -4.36 -10.97
N SER A 61 -6.99 -3.49 -10.11
CA SER A 61 -7.35 -3.81 -8.73
C SER A 61 -8.20 -2.72 -8.08
N ALA A 62 -9.07 -3.11 -7.15
CA ALA A 62 -9.76 -2.22 -6.22
C ALA A 62 -9.22 -2.37 -4.78
N SER A 63 -7.92 -2.73 -4.63
CA SER A 63 -7.21 -2.86 -3.36
C SER A 63 -7.97 -3.71 -2.32
N HIS A 64 -8.38 -3.11 -1.22
CA HIS A 64 -9.03 -3.78 -0.09
C HIS A 64 -10.54 -3.99 -0.22
N ASN A 65 -11.16 -3.54 -1.33
CA ASN A 65 -12.57 -3.76 -1.57
C ASN A 65 -12.87 -5.23 -1.88
N LYS A 66 -14.14 -5.64 -1.75
CA LYS A 66 -14.61 -6.96 -2.16
C LYS A 66 -14.54 -7.15 -3.68
N TYR A 67 -14.79 -8.37 -4.15
CA TYR A 67 -14.58 -8.75 -5.55
C TYR A 67 -15.52 -8.07 -6.55
N GLU A 68 -16.65 -7.53 -6.10
CA GLU A 68 -17.63 -6.84 -6.92
C GLU A 68 -17.06 -5.55 -7.52
N ASP A 69 -16.17 -4.88 -6.78
CA ASP A 69 -15.49 -3.69 -7.23
C ASP A 69 -14.23 -4.05 -8.03
N ASN A 70 -13.85 -3.19 -8.95
CA ASN A 70 -12.54 -3.21 -9.59
C ASN A 70 -12.12 -1.78 -9.96
N GLY A 71 -10.85 -1.61 -10.34
CA GLY A 71 -10.31 -0.31 -10.69
C GLY A 71 -9.03 -0.45 -11.52
N ILE A 72 -8.54 0.67 -11.99
CA ILE A 72 -7.31 0.76 -12.76
C ILE A 72 -6.41 1.80 -12.11
N LYS A 73 -5.16 1.41 -11.79
CA LYS A 73 -4.11 2.31 -11.32
C LYS A 73 -3.06 2.41 -12.41
N LEU A 74 -2.64 3.63 -12.75
CA LEU A 74 -1.67 3.90 -13.80
C LEU A 74 -0.35 4.39 -13.19
N PHE A 75 0.76 3.88 -13.72
CA PHE A 75 2.11 4.22 -13.29
C PHE A 75 2.92 4.80 -14.45
N ASP A 76 3.67 5.84 -14.18
CA ASP A 76 4.63 6.43 -15.10
C ASP A 76 5.85 5.52 -15.33
N PRO A 77 6.77 5.84 -16.26
CA PRO A 77 7.97 5.03 -16.51
C PRO A 77 8.89 4.86 -15.30
N ASP A 78 8.82 5.78 -14.34
CA ASP A 78 9.59 5.74 -13.08
C ASP A 78 8.88 4.92 -12.00
N GLY A 79 7.68 4.41 -12.27
CA GLY A 79 6.89 3.57 -11.36
C GLY A 79 6.11 4.38 -10.32
N TYR A 80 5.90 5.67 -10.51
CA TYR A 80 4.99 6.48 -9.69
C TYR A 80 3.60 6.51 -10.30
N LYS A 81 2.56 6.65 -9.45
CA LYS A 81 1.21 6.89 -9.94
C LYS A 81 1.14 8.17 -10.79
N LEU A 82 0.34 8.15 -11.84
CA LEU A 82 0.13 9.33 -12.68
C LEU A 82 -0.45 10.49 -11.87
N SER A 83 -0.13 11.72 -12.30
CA SER A 83 -0.70 12.92 -11.69
C SER A 83 -2.18 13.09 -12.02
N ASP A 84 -2.90 13.90 -11.21
CA ASP A 84 -4.32 14.19 -11.45
C ASP A 84 -4.53 14.82 -12.83
N GLU A 85 -3.60 15.68 -13.28
CA GLU A 85 -3.67 16.31 -14.60
C GLU A 85 -3.62 15.27 -15.73
N MET A 86 -2.76 14.26 -15.59
CA MET A 86 -2.66 13.17 -16.58
C MET A 86 -3.88 12.26 -16.54
N GLU A 87 -4.43 11.97 -15.36
CA GLU A 87 -5.65 11.18 -15.23
C GLU A 87 -6.85 11.90 -15.86
N LEU A 88 -7.02 13.19 -15.58
CA LEU A 88 -8.06 14.03 -16.20
C LEU A 88 -7.92 14.12 -17.73
N GLU A 89 -6.71 14.18 -18.26
CA GLU A 89 -6.47 14.17 -19.71
C GLU A 89 -6.84 12.82 -20.33
N ILE A 90 -6.55 11.70 -19.64
CA ILE A 90 -6.98 10.37 -20.08
C ILE A 90 -8.51 10.27 -20.07
N GLU A 91 -9.18 10.74 -19.03
CA GLU A 91 -10.65 10.77 -18.95
C GLU A 91 -11.25 11.59 -20.11
N ARG A 92 -10.68 12.75 -20.40
CA ARG A 92 -11.09 13.58 -21.55
C ARG A 92 -10.92 12.86 -22.88
N LEU A 93 -9.83 12.08 -23.06
CA LEU A 93 -9.58 11.34 -24.28
C LEU A 93 -10.52 10.12 -24.45
N ILE A 94 -11.03 9.55 -23.36
CA ILE A 94 -12.02 8.46 -23.41
C ILE A 94 -13.33 8.94 -24.08
N GLU A 95 -13.70 10.22 -23.89
CA GLU A 95 -14.88 10.81 -24.52
C GLU A 95 -14.69 11.12 -26.03
N CYS A 96 -13.46 11.03 -26.53
CA CYS A 96 -13.14 11.32 -27.92
C CYS A 96 -13.27 10.06 -28.82
N ASP A 97 -13.50 10.28 -30.13
CA ASP A 97 -13.46 9.21 -31.11
C ASP A 97 -12.02 8.70 -31.30
N SER A 98 -11.74 7.53 -30.75
CA SER A 98 -10.42 6.90 -30.80
C SER A 98 -10.09 6.19 -32.14
N ARG A 99 -11.01 6.12 -33.08
CA ARG A 99 -10.79 5.40 -34.37
C ARG A 99 -9.63 5.98 -35.18
N SER A 100 -9.38 7.28 -35.07
CA SER A 100 -8.23 7.94 -35.72
C SER A 100 -6.86 7.52 -35.15
N LEU A 101 -6.83 6.89 -33.96
CA LEU A 101 -5.61 6.42 -33.31
C LEU A 101 -5.25 5.01 -33.73
N LEU A 102 -6.14 4.27 -34.40
CA LEU A 102 -5.89 2.89 -34.85
C LEU A 102 -4.76 2.89 -35.88
N ILE A 103 -3.86 1.90 -35.71
CA ILE A 103 -2.66 1.80 -36.52
C ILE A 103 -2.84 0.82 -37.67
N HIS A 104 -2.02 0.95 -38.71
CA HIS A 104 -2.03 0.01 -39.85
C HIS A 104 -1.59 -1.40 -39.41
N ALA A 105 -2.10 -2.45 -40.07
CA ALA A 105 -1.96 -3.84 -39.67
C ALA A 105 -0.51 -4.33 -39.49
N ASP A 106 0.45 -3.77 -40.24
CA ASP A 106 1.89 -4.08 -40.13
C ASP A 106 2.56 -3.50 -38.84
N LYS A 107 1.86 -2.61 -38.13
CA LYS A 107 2.37 -1.89 -36.93
C LYS A 107 1.64 -2.28 -35.67
N ILE A 108 0.65 -3.18 -35.74
CA ILE A 108 -0.07 -3.66 -34.52
C ILE A 108 0.95 -4.15 -33.48
N GLY A 109 0.70 -3.82 -32.20
CA GLY A 109 1.52 -4.22 -31.04
C GLY A 109 1.43 -5.72 -30.77
N ARG A 110 2.36 -6.23 -29.98
CA ARG A 110 2.40 -7.63 -29.56
C ARG A 110 2.11 -7.75 -28.07
N ALA A 111 1.34 -8.77 -27.67
CA ALA A 111 1.18 -9.15 -26.28
C ALA A 111 2.13 -10.31 -25.96
N THR A 112 2.85 -10.19 -24.84
CA THR A 112 3.79 -11.20 -24.35
C THR A 112 3.59 -11.41 -22.86
N ARG A 113 3.51 -12.67 -22.41
CA ARG A 113 3.50 -12.98 -20.98
C ARG A 113 4.92 -12.97 -20.44
N VAL A 114 5.12 -12.32 -19.30
CA VAL A 114 6.42 -12.26 -18.60
C VAL A 114 6.43 -13.35 -17.55
N GLU A 115 6.90 -14.54 -17.90
CA GLU A 115 6.90 -15.70 -17.00
C GLU A 115 7.75 -15.48 -15.75
N SER A 116 8.84 -14.73 -15.84
CA SER A 116 9.75 -14.42 -14.74
C SER A 116 9.29 -13.25 -13.83
N ALA A 117 8.05 -12.79 -13.95
CA ALA A 117 7.58 -11.62 -13.20
C ALA A 117 7.59 -11.85 -11.69
N GLN A 118 7.15 -13.04 -11.26
CA GLN A 118 7.08 -13.39 -9.83
C GLN A 118 8.47 -13.49 -9.22
N GLU A 119 9.39 -14.22 -9.84
CA GLU A 119 10.78 -14.39 -9.38
C GLU A 119 11.52 -13.06 -9.32
N ARG A 120 11.29 -12.15 -10.27
CA ARG A 120 11.89 -10.80 -10.24
C ARG A 120 11.44 -10.00 -9.03
N TYR A 121 10.15 -10.05 -8.69
CA TYR A 121 9.63 -9.33 -7.52
C TYR A 121 10.08 -9.99 -6.21
N ILE A 122 10.08 -11.33 -6.12
CA ILE A 122 10.58 -12.07 -4.96
C ILE A 122 12.04 -11.68 -4.69
N GLU A 123 12.90 -11.74 -5.71
CA GLU A 123 14.31 -11.36 -5.58
C GLU A 123 14.48 -9.88 -5.19
N PHE A 124 13.66 -9.01 -5.75
CA PHE A 124 13.66 -7.59 -5.38
C PHE A 124 13.28 -7.42 -3.89
N ALA A 125 12.18 -7.99 -3.45
CA ALA A 125 11.71 -7.89 -2.07
C ALA A 125 12.75 -8.46 -1.07
N LYS A 126 13.30 -9.64 -1.32
CA LYS A 126 14.32 -10.26 -0.48
C LYS A 126 15.56 -9.39 -0.31
N ARG A 127 15.98 -8.67 -1.36
CA ARG A 127 17.15 -7.77 -1.30
C ARG A 127 16.97 -6.58 -0.38
N THR A 128 15.74 -6.25 0.02
CA THR A 128 15.48 -5.18 0.99
C THR A 128 15.82 -5.59 2.42
N LEU A 129 15.80 -6.88 2.71
CA LEU A 129 16.30 -7.40 3.98
C LEU A 129 17.83 -7.29 4.03
N PRO A 130 18.45 -6.77 5.11
CA PRO A 130 19.90 -6.71 5.25
C PRO A 130 20.54 -8.10 5.07
N ARG A 131 21.59 -8.19 4.25
CA ARG A 131 22.23 -9.45 3.84
C ARG A 131 22.73 -10.34 5.00
N ASN A 132 23.05 -9.74 6.13
CA ASN A 132 23.52 -10.43 7.33
C ASN A 132 22.36 -10.98 8.19
N LEU A 133 21.11 -10.72 7.84
CA LEU A 133 19.94 -11.19 8.55
C LEU A 133 19.28 -12.34 7.78
N LYS A 134 18.77 -13.31 8.52
CA LYS A 134 17.98 -14.44 8.04
C LYS A 134 16.76 -14.60 8.93
N LEU A 135 15.70 -15.19 8.41
CA LEU A 135 14.46 -15.43 9.16
C LEU A 135 14.41 -16.84 9.77
N ASN A 136 15.56 -17.56 9.79
CA ASN A 136 15.63 -18.90 10.37
C ASN A 136 15.17 -18.90 11.83
N GLY A 137 14.29 -19.85 12.16
CA GLY A 137 13.75 -20.00 13.51
C GLY A 137 12.51 -19.14 13.78
N LEU A 138 12.12 -18.25 12.87
CA LEU A 138 10.85 -17.53 12.97
C LEU A 138 9.72 -18.33 12.33
N ARG A 139 8.63 -18.49 13.06
CA ARG A 139 7.35 -19.01 12.57
C ARG A 139 6.44 -17.86 12.24
N ILE A 140 6.05 -17.76 10.99
CA ILE A 140 5.26 -16.64 10.43
C ILE A 140 3.94 -17.16 9.90
N VAL A 141 2.83 -16.63 10.37
CA VAL A 141 1.53 -16.80 9.69
C VAL A 141 1.34 -15.64 8.73
N ILE A 142 1.12 -15.93 7.45
CA ILE A 142 0.83 -14.90 6.45
C ILE A 142 -0.57 -15.08 5.88
N ASP A 143 -1.35 -14.00 5.93
CA ASP A 143 -2.66 -13.86 5.28
C ASP A 143 -2.50 -12.98 4.03
N CYS A 144 -2.70 -13.57 2.86
CA CYS A 144 -2.61 -12.87 1.58
C CYS A 144 -3.97 -12.40 1.05
N ALA A 145 -5.01 -12.37 1.87
CA ALA A 145 -6.36 -11.91 1.50
C ALA A 145 -6.95 -12.57 0.25
N ASN A 146 -6.52 -13.77 -0.13
CA ASN A 146 -6.78 -14.39 -1.45
C ASN A 146 -6.47 -13.43 -2.62
N GLY A 147 -5.55 -12.51 -2.42
CA GLY A 147 -5.19 -11.41 -3.31
C GLY A 147 -3.90 -11.66 -4.09
N ALA A 148 -3.37 -10.59 -4.67
CA ALA A 148 -2.23 -10.60 -5.58
C ALA A 148 -0.92 -11.11 -4.96
N GLY A 149 -0.78 -11.02 -3.63
CA GLY A 149 0.39 -11.49 -2.89
C GLY A 149 0.46 -13.00 -2.65
N TYR A 150 -0.59 -13.77 -2.99
CA TYR A 150 -0.81 -15.14 -2.56
C TYR A 150 0.31 -16.14 -2.89
N LYS A 151 1.09 -15.89 -3.92
CA LYS A 151 2.28 -16.69 -4.29
C LYS A 151 3.57 -16.04 -3.78
N VAL A 152 3.78 -14.80 -4.17
CA VAL A 152 5.08 -14.14 -4.02
C VAL A 152 5.46 -13.85 -2.56
N ALA A 153 4.48 -13.54 -1.71
CA ALA A 153 4.79 -13.18 -0.34
C ALA A 153 5.17 -14.39 0.54
N PRO A 154 4.42 -15.52 0.52
CA PRO A 154 4.85 -16.72 1.23
C PRO A 154 6.19 -17.27 0.73
N GLU A 155 6.42 -17.24 -0.59
CA GLU A 155 7.66 -17.72 -1.20
C GLU A 155 8.87 -16.89 -0.74
N ALA A 156 8.77 -15.55 -0.80
CA ALA A 156 9.83 -14.67 -0.36
C ALA A 156 10.23 -14.93 1.12
N LEU A 157 9.24 -15.11 2.00
CA LEU A 157 9.50 -15.41 3.42
C LEU A 157 10.14 -16.78 3.63
N TRP A 158 9.69 -17.79 2.88
CA TRP A 158 10.25 -19.13 2.94
C TRP A 158 11.69 -19.16 2.43
N GLU A 159 11.99 -18.53 1.32
CA GLU A 159 13.36 -18.44 0.78
C GLU A 159 14.33 -17.70 1.72
N LEU A 160 13.81 -16.81 2.57
CA LEU A 160 14.59 -16.14 3.62
C LEU A 160 14.78 -16.99 4.88
N GLY A 161 14.22 -18.22 4.91
CA GLY A 161 14.43 -19.21 5.95
C GLY A 161 13.35 -19.27 7.04
N ALA A 162 12.22 -18.59 6.87
CA ALA A 162 11.11 -18.67 7.83
C ALA A 162 10.32 -19.98 7.70
N GLU A 163 9.74 -20.44 8.81
CA GLU A 163 8.65 -21.42 8.81
C GLU A 163 7.35 -20.67 8.51
N VAL A 164 6.76 -20.90 7.32
CA VAL A 164 5.63 -20.12 6.82
C VAL A 164 4.33 -20.91 6.86
N ILE A 165 3.35 -20.39 7.61
CA ILE A 165 1.97 -20.89 7.64
C ILE A 165 1.14 -19.95 6.78
N LYS A 166 0.52 -20.48 5.74
CA LYS A 166 -0.18 -19.72 4.70
C LYS A 166 -1.68 -19.74 4.96
N ILE A 167 -2.34 -18.59 4.95
CA ILE A 167 -3.80 -18.44 4.91
C ILE A 167 -4.18 -17.40 3.86
N GLY A 168 -5.41 -17.44 3.37
CA GLY A 168 -5.83 -16.52 2.31
C GLY A 168 -5.01 -16.66 1.03
N VAL A 169 -4.65 -17.90 0.61
CA VAL A 169 -3.80 -18.19 -0.56
C VAL A 169 -4.48 -19.06 -1.62
N GLU A 170 -5.79 -19.22 -1.55
CA GLU A 170 -6.59 -20.03 -2.47
C GLU A 170 -7.64 -19.15 -3.20
N PRO A 171 -7.18 -18.23 -4.08
CA PRO A 171 -8.09 -17.32 -4.76
C PRO A 171 -8.99 -18.07 -5.75
N ASN A 172 -10.30 -17.78 -5.69
CA ASN A 172 -11.30 -18.32 -6.61
C ASN A 172 -11.95 -17.24 -7.52
N GLY A 173 -11.42 -16.01 -7.47
CA GLY A 173 -11.91 -14.86 -8.21
C GLY A 173 -13.01 -14.05 -7.53
N ARG A 174 -13.58 -14.56 -6.42
CA ARG A 174 -14.69 -13.94 -5.68
C ARG A 174 -14.44 -13.80 -4.19
N ASN A 175 -13.37 -14.38 -3.67
CA ASN A 175 -13.07 -14.43 -2.24
C ASN A 175 -11.93 -13.47 -1.80
N ILE A 176 -11.49 -12.57 -2.68
CA ILE A 176 -10.49 -11.55 -2.33
C ILE A 176 -11.04 -10.62 -1.24
N ASN A 177 -10.27 -10.38 -0.18
CA ASN A 177 -10.64 -9.55 0.98
C ASN A 177 -11.93 -9.98 1.71
N ASP A 178 -12.42 -11.19 1.46
CA ASP A 178 -13.64 -11.65 2.09
C ASP A 178 -13.35 -12.27 3.48
N ASN A 179 -13.58 -11.47 4.52
CA ASN A 179 -13.27 -11.80 5.92
C ASN A 179 -11.82 -12.27 6.14
N CYS A 180 -10.87 -11.70 5.43
CA CYS A 180 -9.44 -12.01 5.52
C CYS A 180 -8.59 -10.78 5.17
N GLY A 181 -7.27 -10.90 5.35
CA GLY A 181 -6.30 -9.87 5.05
C GLY A 181 -6.29 -8.70 6.03
N SER A 182 -5.66 -7.59 5.63
CA SER A 182 -5.35 -6.46 6.51
C SER A 182 -6.59 -5.73 7.07
N THR A 183 -7.74 -5.82 6.42
CA THR A 183 -9.00 -5.22 6.88
C THR A 183 -9.80 -6.11 7.81
N HIS A 184 -9.52 -7.42 7.86
CA HIS A 184 -10.18 -8.44 8.68
C HIS A 184 -9.14 -9.40 9.28
N PRO A 185 -8.28 -8.93 10.22
CA PRO A 185 -7.17 -9.71 10.74
C PRO A 185 -7.56 -10.74 11.81
N GLU A 186 -8.85 -10.89 12.14
CA GLU A 186 -9.34 -11.74 13.23
C GLU A 186 -8.93 -13.20 13.04
N HIS A 187 -9.01 -13.69 11.80
CA HIS A 187 -8.58 -15.06 11.48
C HIS A 187 -7.07 -15.22 11.63
N LEU A 188 -6.29 -14.23 11.19
CA LEU A 188 -4.85 -14.21 11.41
C LEU A 188 -4.50 -14.25 12.90
N VAL A 189 -5.18 -13.45 13.74
CA VAL A 189 -4.98 -13.43 15.20
C VAL A 189 -5.21 -14.82 15.80
N GLN A 190 -6.26 -15.52 15.36
CA GLN A 190 -6.54 -16.89 15.82
C GLN A 190 -5.41 -17.85 15.42
N LYS A 191 -4.95 -17.78 14.17
CA LYS A 191 -3.89 -18.64 13.64
C LYS A 191 -2.53 -18.38 14.28
N VAL A 192 -2.19 -17.14 14.57
CA VAL A 192 -0.96 -16.80 15.33
C VAL A 192 -0.95 -17.51 16.69
N LYS A 193 -2.06 -17.47 17.42
CA LYS A 193 -2.19 -18.15 18.72
C LYS A 193 -2.20 -19.67 18.58
N GLU A 194 -2.94 -20.22 17.63
CA GLU A 194 -3.06 -21.66 17.37
C GLU A 194 -1.71 -22.30 17.07
N TYR A 195 -0.95 -21.67 16.18
CA TYR A 195 0.38 -22.18 15.75
C TYR A 195 1.52 -21.68 16.64
N ARG A 196 1.24 -20.88 17.69
CA ARG A 196 2.27 -20.22 18.51
C ARG A 196 3.31 -19.54 17.63
N ALA A 197 2.84 -18.80 16.64
CA ALA A 197 3.71 -18.11 15.72
C ALA A 197 4.35 -16.87 16.38
N ASP A 198 5.55 -16.53 15.92
CA ASP A 198 6.28 -15.35 16.40
C ASP A 198 5.65 -14.05 15.87
N ILE A 199 5.02 -14.13 14.70
CA ILE A 199 4.42 -12.99 14.01
C ILE A 199 3.33 -13.44 13.04
N GLY A 200 2.28 -12.62 12.92
CA GLY A 200 1.29 -12.67 11.86
C GLY A 200 1.47 -11.48 10.90
N ILE A 201 1.32 -11.70 9.61
CA ILE A 201 1.39 -10.69 8.57
C ILE A 201 0.12 -10.77 7.74
N ALA A 202 -0.67 -9.70 7.66
CA ALA A 202 -1.84 -9.61 6.81
C ALA A 202 -1.61 -8.57 5.71
N LEU A 203 -1.73 -8.99 4.46
CA LEU A 203 -1.75 -8.11 3.29
C LEU A 203 -3.19 -7.79 2.89
N ASP A 204 -3.41 -6.75 2.10
CA ASP A 204 -4.67 -6.54 1.41
C ASP A 204 -4.67 -7.15 0.00
N GLY A 205 -5.77 -6.99 -0.73
CA GLY A 205 -6.00 -7.68 -2.00
C GLY A 205 -4.94 -7.43 -3.07
N ASP A 206 -4.31 -6.27 -3.11
CA ASP A 206 -3.22 -5.96 -4.04
C ASP A 206 -1.86 -5.77 -3.36
N ALA A 207 -1.79 -6.14 -2.07
CA ALA A 207 -0.58 -6.25 -1.26
C ALA A 207 0.23 -4.93 -1.14
N ASP A 208 -0.44 -3.77 -1.29
CA ASP A 208 0.17 -2.47 -1.07
C ASP A 208 0.08 -2.01 0.40
N ARG A 209 -0.65 -2.77 1.24
CA ARG A 209 -0.82 -2.55 2.69
C ARG A 209 -0.43 -3.77 3.49
N VAL A 210 -0.06 -3.52 4.74
CA VAL A 210 0.23 -4.56 5.72
C VAL A 210 -0.27 -4.19 7.12
N VAL A 211 -0.81 -5.20 7.80
CA VAL A 211 -1.06 -5.20 9.24
C VAL A 211 -0.26 -6.33 9.86
N ILE A 212 0.35 -6.09 10.98
CA ILE A 212 1.11 -7.10 11.73
C ILE A 212 0.34 -7.50 12.98
N VAL A 213 0.46 -8.77 13.34
CA VAL A 213 -0.06 -9.33 14.60
C VAL A 213 1.12 -9.86 15.37
N ASP A 214 1.27 -9.44 16.64
CA ASP A 214 2.34 -9.91 17.50
C ASP A 214 2.07 -11.34 18.04
N GLU A 215 3.05 -11.95 18.68
CA GLU A 215 2.97 -13.31 19.25
C GLU A 215 1.87 -13.47 20.33
N ARG A 216 1.33 -12.37 20.84
CA ARG A 216 0.23 -12.34 21.81
C ARG A 216 -1.14 -12.19 21.12
N GLY A 217 -1.15 -12.00 19.79
CA GLY A 217 -2.34 -11.75 19.02
C GLY A 217 -2.83 -10.30 19.08
N GLN A 218 -1.96 -9.35 19.41
CA GLN A 218 -2.28 -7.92 19.36
C GLN A 218 -1.99 -7.37 17.96
N ILE A 219 -2.91 -6.56 17.44
CA ILE A 219 -2.78 -5.93 16.14
C ILE A 219 -1.83 -4.74 16.26
N VAL A 220 -0.89 -4.66 15.33
CA VAL A 220 0.07 -3.57 15.17
C VAL A 220 -0.26 -2.84 13.87
N ASP A 221 -0.71 -1.60 13.98
CA ASP A 221 -1.12 -0.78 12.85
C ASP A 221 0.05 -0.06 12.15
N GLY A 222 -0.23 0.60 11.03
CA GLY A 222 0.77 1.31 10.24
C GLY A 222 1.52 2.40 11.01
N ASP A 223 0.90 3.04 12.00
CA ASP A 223 1.56 4.06 12.80
C ASP A 223 2.68 3.47 13.66
N GLN A 224 2.46 2.30 14.28
CA GLN A 224 3.49 1.58 15.02
C GLN A 224 4.60 1.10 14.07
N LEU A 225 4.24 0.60 12.87
CA LEU A 225 5.21 0.12 11.89
C LEU A 225 6.11 1.26 11.40
N MET A 226 5.52 2.43 11.09
CA MET A 226 6.31 3.62 10.73
C MET A 226 7.26 4.05 11.86
N ALA A 227 6.80 4.02 13.12
CA ALA A 227 7.65 4.34 14.26
C ALA A 227 8.86 3.40 14.38
N VAL A 228 8.64 2.09 14.24
CA VAL A 228 9.71 1.06 14.31
C VAL A 228 10.73 1.28 13.21
N ILE A 229 10.26 1.43 11.97
CA ILE A 229 11.13 1.58 10.80
C ILE A 229 11.92 2.90 10.88
N ALA A 230 11.24 4.01 11.18
CA ALA A 230 11.86 5.32 11.28
C ALA A 230 12.97 5.35 12.36
N GLU A 231 12.68 4.83 13.57
CA GLU A 231 13.66 4.74 14.63
C GLU A 231 14.86 3.87 14.23
N SER A 232 14.59 2.70 13.65
CA SER A 232 15.64 1.78 13.19
C SER A 232 16.53 2.42 12.11
N TRP A 233 15.91 3.11 11.14
CA TRP A 233 16.66 3.79 10.08
C TRP A 233 17.43 4.99 10.62
N TYR A 234 16.85 5.76 11.54
CA TYR A 234 17.54 6.87 12.20
C TYR A 234 18.81 6.41 12.93
N ARG A 235 18.71 5.37 13.75
CA ARG A 235 19.86 4.80 14.47
C ARG A 235 20.96 4.27 13.57
N ARG A 236 20.62 3.87 12.34
CA ARG A 236 21.58 3.40 11.32
C ARG A 236 22.04 4.48 10.36
N GLY A 237 21.65 5.74 10.56
CA GLY A 237 21.99 6.85 9.68
C GLY A 237 21.37 6.75 8.28
N LYS A 238 20.24 6.03 8.14
CA LYS A 238 19.52 5.82 6.86
C LYS A 238 18.28 6.68 6.70
N LEU A 239 17.75 7.23 7.81
CA LEU A 239 16.55 8.06 7.74
C LEU A 239 16.90 9.42 7.14
N SER A 240 16.26 9.75 6.03
CA SER A 240 16.40 11.04 5.36
C SER A 240 15.51 12.12 5.94
N ALA A 241 15.87 13.40 5.78
CA ALA A 241 15.11 14.58 6.20
C ALA A 241 14.75 14.64 7.70
N GLY A 242 15.33 13.76 8.55
CA GLY A 242 15.14 13.80 10.00
C GLY A 242 13.72 13.50 10.49
N GLY A 243 12.93 12.74 9.72
CA GLY A 243 11.56 12.44 10.11
C GLY A 243 10.80 11.59 9.11
N ILE A 244 9.47 11.58 9.24
CA ILE A 244 8.54 10.84 8.36
C ILE A 244 7.42 11.73 7.83
N VAL A 245 6.77 11.26 6.77
CA VAL A 245 5.54 11.87 6.24
C VAL A 245 4.36 10.93 6.51
N ALA A 246 3.33 11.43 7.18
CA ALA A 246 2.11 10.67 7.46
C ALA A 246 0.87 11.49 7.09
N THR A 247 -0.30 10.86 7.07
CA THR A 247 -1.54 11.60 6.81
C THR A 247 -2.09 12.26 8.09
N VAL A 248 -3.08 13.12 7.91
CA VAL A 248 -3.83 13.70 9.04
C VAL A 248 -4.54 12.65 9.89
N MET A 249 -4.68 11.41 9.42
CA MET A 249 -5.32 10.33 10.17
C MET A 249 -4.40 9.66 11.19
N SER A 250 -3.08 9.77 11.03
CA SER A 250 -2.11 9.15 11.93
C SER A 250 -2.27 9.62 13.37
N ASN A 251 -2.12 8.70 14.31
CA ASN A 251 -2.35 8.92 15.72
C ASN A 251 -1.42 10.00 16.32
N LEU A 252 -1.91 10.76 17.28
CA LEU A 252 -1.11 11.77 17.97
C LEU A 252 0.05 11.15 18.77
N GLY A 253 -0.12 9.88 19.19
CA GLY A 253 0.93 9.14 19.89
C GLY A 253 2.19 8.94 19.04
N LEU A 254 2.03 8.68 17.73
CA LEU A 254 3.14 8.58 16.79
C LEU A 254 3.95 9.89 16.74
N GLU A 255 3.28 11.03 16.58
CA GLU A 255 3.93 12.34 16.50
C GLU A 255 4.71 12.65 17.78
N ARG A 256 4.11 12.40 18.94
CA ARG A 256 4.77 12.62 20.24
C ARG A 256 5.97 11.69 20.42
N TYR A 257 5.80 10.41 20.08
CA TYR A 257 6.89 9.46 20.15
C TYR A 257 8.09 9.89 19.29
N LEU A 258 7.85 10.23 18.03
CA LEU A 258 8.90 10.68 17.12
C LEU A 258 9.62 11.92 17.66
N LYS A 259 8.87 12.86 18.22
CA LYS A 259 9.45 14.06 18.87
C LYS A 259 10.38 13.68 20.04
N THR A 260 10.06 12.66 20.84
CA THR A 260 10.98 12.19 21.91
C THR A 260 12.26 11.56 21.38
N GLN A 261 12.22 11.07 20.13
CA GLN A 261 13.39 10.52 19.42
C GLN A 261 14.18 11.60 18.67
N GLY A 262 13.79 12.88 18.76
CA GLY A 262 14.38 13.97 17.99
C GLY A 262 13.98 13.97 16.51
N LEU A 263 12.91 13.27 16.15
CA LEU A 263 12.39 13.14 14.78
C LEU A 263 11.16 14.01 14.58
N SER A 264 10.98 14.46 13.34
CA SER A 264 9.79 15.22 12.92
C SER A 264 8.74 14.32 12.26
N MET A 265 7.49 14.75 12.29
CA MET A 265 6.41 14.18 11.50
C MET A 265 5.68 15.27 10.74
N VAL A 266 5.63 15.13 9.42
CA VAL A 266 4.84 16.00 8.55
C VAL A 266 3.50 15.33 8.26
N ARG A 267 2.42 16.11 8.26
CA ARG A 267 1.07 15.63 7.97
C ARG A 267 0.60 16.13 6.62
N THR A 268 0.15 15.22 5.77
CA THR A 268 -0.50 15.50 4.49
C THR A 268 -2.01 15.24 4.58
N PRO A 269 -2.81 15.71 3.61
CA PRO A 269 -4.15 15.19 3.40
C PRO A 269 -4.16 13.65 3.28
N VAL A 270 -5.35 13.05 3.43
CA VAL A 270 -5.52 11.60 3.24
C VAL A 270 -5.36 11.24 1.78
N GLY A 271 -4.58 10.22 1.52
CA GLY A 271 -4.25 9.69 0.20
C GLY A 271 -2.74 9.51 0.04
N ASP A 272 -2.34 8.33 -0.39
CA ASP A 272 -0.94 7.96 -0.59
C ASP A 272 -0.21 8.88 -1.59
N ARG A 273 -0.91 9.42 -2.58
CA ARG A 273 -0.38 10.38 -3.55
C ARG A 273 0.22 11.61 -2.85
N TYR A 274 -0.50 12.22 -1.91
CA TYR A 274 -0.01 13.40 -1.17
C TYR A 274 1.22 13.08 -0.32
N VAL A 275 1.26 11.87 0.24
CA VAL A 275 2.43 11.39 1.00
C VAL A 275 3.64 11.27 0.07
N VAL A 276 3.49 10.58 -1.06
CA VAL A 276 4.56 10.36 -2.05
C VAL A 276 5.07 11.68 -2.62
N GLU A 277 4.18 12.60 -3.02
CA GLU A 277 4.55 13.92 -3.56
C GLU A 277 5.35 14.73 -2.56
N TYR A 278 4.91 14.75 -1.29
CA TYR A 278 5.64 15.46 -0.25
C TYR A 278 7.00 14.83 0.03
N MET A 279 7.08 13.49 0.09
CA MET A 279 8.34 12.76 0.27
C MET A 279 9.33 13.09 -0.84
N ARG A 280 8.91 13.03 -2.11
CA ARG A 280 9.75 13.33 -3.27
C ARG A 280 10.26 14.77 -3.24
N LYS A 281 9.37 15.73 -2.97
CA LYS A 281 9.69 17.15 -2.98
C LYS A 281 10.67 17.55 -1.88
N HIS A 282 10.60 16.89 -0.72
CA HIS A 282 11.35 17.28 0.47
C HIS A 282 12.39 16.25 0.92
N GLY A 283 12.60 15.17 0.15
CA GLY A 283 13.66 14.20 0.38
C GLY A 283 13.44 13.25 1.56
N TYR A 284 12.17 13.00 1.96
CA TYR A 284 11.84 11.99 2.96
C TYR A 284 11.86 10.60 2.33
N ASN A 285 12.31 9.61 3.09
CA ASN A 285 12.36 8.21 2.60
C ASN A 285 11.47 7.24 3.39
N VAL A 286 10.76 7.71 4.40
CA VAL A 286 9.73 6.94 5.13
C VAL A 286 8.45 7.77 5.18
N GLY A 287 7.36 7.19 4.75
CA GLY A 287 6.03 7.79 4.88
C GLY A 287 4.93 6.75 4.76
N GLY A 288 3.69 7.14 5.06
CA GLY A 288 2.56 6.23 4.93
C GLY A 288 1.32 6.64 5.70
N GLU A 289 0.46 5.66 5.90
CA GLU A 289 -0.84 5.78 6.52
C GLU A 289 -1.03 4.76 7.65
N GLN A 290 -1.86 5.09 8.63
CA GLN A 290 -2.25 4.18 9.71
C GLN A 290 -2.84 2.86 9.17
N SER A 291 -3.45 2.88 8.00
CA SER A 291 -4.01 1.70 7.32
C SER A 291 -2.96 0.66 6.91
N GLY A 292 -1.66 0.95 7.09
CA GLY A 292 -0.57 0.06 6.72
C GLY A 292 -0.04 0.25 5.31
N HIS A 293 -0.50 1.25 4.56
CA HIS A 293 0.10 1.67 3.29
C HIS A 293 1.37 2.47 3.59
N ILE A 294 2.52 1.81 3.55
CA ILE A 294 3.80 2.40 3.94
C ILE A 294 4.74 2.44 2.74
N ILE A 295 5.28 3.62 2.48
CA ILE A 295 6.20 3.91 1.38
C ILE A 295 7.61 4.02 1.95
N LEU A 296 8.51 3.21 1.45
CA LEU A 296 9.95 3.24 1.76
C LEU A 296 10.69 3.57 0.47
N SER A 297 10.90 4.86 0.21
CA SER A 297 11.33 5.33 -1.12
C SER A 297 12.75 4.93 -1.51
N ASP A 298 13.57 4.44 -0.58
CA ASP A 298 14.84 3.78 -0.90
C ASP A 298 14.64 2.46 -1.66
N PHE A 299 13.44 1.87 -1.59
CA PHE A 299 13.11 0.60 -2.23
C PHE A 299 11.99 0.74 -3.26
N THR A 300 10.87 1.38 -2.89
CA THR A 300 9.63 1.37 -3.67
C THR A 300 9.09 2.78 -3.92
N THR A 301 8.31 2.93 -4.97
CA THR A 301 7.69 4.21 -5.36
C THR A 301 6.24 4.35 -4.87
N THR A 302 5.69 3.28 -4.28
CA THR A 302 4.35 3.20 -3.69
C THR A 302 4.40 2.34 -2.44
N GLY A 303 3.30 2.19 -1.72
CA GLY A 303 3.22 1.25 -0.60
C GLY A 303 3.53 -0.18 -1.03
N ASP A 304 4.22 -0.91 -0.15
CA ASP A 304 4.56 -2.31 -0.36
C ASP A 304 4.46 -3.06 0.97
N GLY A 305 3.42 -3.89 1.10
CA GLY A 305 3.15 -4.60 2.34
C GLY A 305 4.22 -5.64 2.66
N LEU A 306 4.76 -6.34 1.66
CA LEU A 306 5.82 -7.34 1.86
C LEU A 306 7.15 -6.68 2.25
N VAL A 307 7.58 -5.64 1.53
CA VAL A 307 8.80 -4.90 1.85
C VAL A 307 8.71 -4.27 3.24
N THR A 308 7.57 -3.69 3.58
CA THR A 308 7.32 -3.15 4.93
C THR A 308 7.45 -4.22 6.01
N ALA A 309 6.81 -5.39 5.81
CA ALA A 309 6.93 -6.52 6.73
C ALA A 309 8.39 -6.98 6.88
N LEU A 310 9.15 -7.04 5.79
CA LEU A 310 10.58 -7.41 5.81
C LEU A 310 11.43 -6.39 6.60
N GLN A 311 11.13 -5.09 6.53
CA GLN A 311 11.84 -4.09 7.33
C GLN A 311 11.50 -4.22 8.83
N VAL A 312 10.27 -4.57 9.19
CA VAL A 312 9.89 -4.87 10.58
C VAL A 312 10.58 -6.16 11.07
N LEU A 313 10.56 -7.22 10.25
CA LEU A 313 11.27 -8.46 10.54
C LEU A 313 12.78 -8.23 10.74
N ALA A 314 13.39 -7.33 9.95
CA ALA A 314 14.78 -6.94 10.16
C ALA A 314 15.01 -6.33 11.55
N CYS A 315 14.06 -5.54 12.06
CA CYS A 315 14.14 -4.98 13.41
C CYS A 315 13.98 -6.06 14.50
N VAL A 316 13.06 -7.01 14.30
CA VAL A 316 12.82 -8.13 15.22
C VAL A 316 14.06 -9.01 15.33
N VAL A 317 14.58 -9.48 14.20
CA VAL A 317 15.78 -10.33 14.15
C VAL A 317 16.99 -9.61 14.73
N ALA A 318 17.24 -8.36 14.34
CA ALA A 318 18.40 -7.60 14.80
C ALA A 318 18.37 -7.31 16.31
N SER A 319 17.19 -7.19 16.91
CA SER A 319 17.04 -6.94 18.35
C SER A 319 17.00 -8.22 19.19
N ASN A 320 16.74 -9.37 18.58
CA ASN A 320 16.47 -10.64 19.24
C ASN A 320 15.38 -10.52 20.33
N LYS A 321 14.31 -9.77 20.02
CA LYS A 321 13.18 -9.52 20.90
C LYS A 321 11.87 -9.91 20.22
N PRO A 322 10.83 -10.32 20.98
CA PRO A 322 9.54 -10.62 20.41
C PRO A 322 8.90 -9.37 19.77
N VAL A 323 8.01 -9.58 18.82
CA VAL A 323 7.34 -8.53 18.06
C VAL A 323 6.61 -7.55 18.97
N SER A 324 5.94 -8.05 20.02
CA SER A 324 5.26 -7.23 21.02
C SER A 324 6.18 -6.19 21.71
N GLN A 325 7.46 -6.49 21.88
CA GLN A 325 8.43 -5.54 22.43
C GLN A 325 9.03 -4.62 21.38
N VAL A 326 9.22 -5.13 20.16
CA VAL A 326 9.78 -4.35 19.06
C VAL A 326 8.77 -3.33 18.54
N CYS A 327 7.51 -3.70 18.44
CA CYS A 327 6.48 -2.85 17.80
C CYS A 327 5.72 -1.94 18.77
N ALA A 328 5.75 -2.18 20.08
CA ALA A 328 5.12 -1.30 21.07
C ALA A 328 5.97 -0.05 21.33
N ARG A 329 5.95 0.91 20.41
CA ARG A 329 6.76 2.13 20.48
C ARG A 329 6.10 3.25 21.27
N PHE A 330 4.78 3.35 21.21
CA PHE A 330 3.99 4.33 21.94
C PHE A 330 2.62 3.77 22.30
N THR A 331 1.99 4.36 23.32
CA THR A 331 0.58 4.09 23.60
C THR A 331 -0.28 4.95 22.69
N PRO A 332 -1.16 4.39 21.86
CA PRO A 332 -2.05 5.17 21.03
C PRO A 332 -2.97 6.05 21.86
N PHE A 333 -3.16 7.30 21.44
CA PHE A 333 -4.21 8.14 22.00
C PHE A 333 -5.57 7.60 21.55
N PRO A 334 -6.58 7.64 22.42
CA PRO A 334 -7.94 7.30 22.01
C PRO A 334 -8.37 8.11 20.80
N GLN A 335 -8.85 7.44 19.79
CA GLN A 335 -9.29 8.04 18.53
C GLN A 335 -10.71 7.59 18.23
N VAL A 336 -11.57 8.55 17.96
CA VAL A 336 -12.96 8.31 17.56
C VAL A 336 -13.15 8.84 16.15
N LEU A 337 -13.70 8.02 15.27
CA LEU A 337 -14.10 8.41 13.93
C LEU A 337 -15.62 8.38 13.86
N GLN A 338 -16.22 9.52 13.56
CA GLN A 338 -17.67 9.63 13.39
C GLN A 338 -18.01 10.18 12.01
N SER A 339 -18.94 9.55 11.34
CA SER A 339 -19.48 10.00 10.06
C SER A 339 -20.84 10.65 10.27
N VAL A 340 -20.96 11.89 9.85
CA VAL A 340 -22.21 12.67 9.94
C VAL A 340 -22.76 12.90 8.53
N ARG A 341 -23.91 12.29 8.22
CA ARG A 341 -24.62 12.52 6.95
C ARG A 341 -25.33 13.86 6.99
N TYR A 342 -25.34 14.56 5.86
CA TYR A 342 -26.11 15.78 5.66
C TYR A 342 -26.91 15.71 4.36
N ALA A 343 -28.07 16.35 4.35
CA ALA A 343 -28.98 16.25 3.21
C ALA A 343 -28.61 17.23 2.09
N ASN A 344 -28.31 18.49 2.43
CA ASN A 344 -28.06 19.56 1.48
C ASN A 344 -27.11 20.62 2.05
N GLY A 345 -26.50 21.43 1.17
CA GLY A 345 -25.69 22.59 1.52
C GLY A 345 -24.23 22.29 1.84
N LYS A 346 -23.58 23.24 2.48
CA LYS A 346 -22.17 23.18 2.88
C LYS A 346 -22.04 23.36 4.40
N PRO A 347 -22.31 22.32 5.19
CA PRO A 347 -22.36 22.45 6.65
C PRO A 347 -21.08 23.00 7.28
N LEU A 348 -19.92 22.80 6.66
CA LEU A 348 -18.63 23.31 7.17
C LEU A 348 -18.46 24.83 6.96
N GLU A 349 -19.35 25.48 6.19
CA GLU A 349 -19.39 26.93 6.02
C GLU A 349 -20.41 27.59 6.99
N ASP A 350 -21.21 26.81 7.74
CA ASP A 350 -22.13 27.34 8.74
C ASP A 350 -21.38 27.91 9.95
N ASN A 351 -21.72 29.14 10.33
CA ASN A 351 -21.04 29.85 11.44
C ASN A 351 -21.12 29.13 12.79
N ASN A 352 -22.21 28.42 13.07
CA ASN A 352 -22.34 27.66 14.33
C ASN A 352 -21.46 26.43 14.32
N VAL A 353 -21.36 25.75 13.18
CA VAL A 353 -20.47 24.59 12.99
C VAL A 353 -19.01 25.04 13.11
N VAL A 354 -18.61 26.14 12.46
CA VAL A 354 -17.26 26.69 12.55
C VAL A 354 -16.92 27.04 14.00
N LYS A 355 -17.80 27.72 14.72
CA LYS A 355 -17.61 28.05 16.15
C LYS A 355 -17.50 26.81 17.02
N ALA A 356 -18.31 25.79 16.77
CA ALA A 356 -18.23 24.52 17.51
C ALA A 356 -16.89 23.79 17.28
N ILE A 357 -16.41 23.79 16.05
CA ILE A 357 -15.10 23.24 15.67
C ILE A 357 -13.97 23.96 16.40
N GLU A 358 -13.94 25.29 16.34
CA GLU A 358 -12.92 26.10 17.02
C GLU A 358 -13.00 25.92 18.53
N GLY A 359 -14.18 25.87 19.12
CA GLY A 359 -14.38 25.57 20.55
C GLY A 359 -13.83 24.20 20.94
N ALA A 360 -14.02 23.18 20.11
CA ALA A 360 -13.46 21.84 20.32
C ALA A 360 -11.92 21.84 20.23
N LYS A 361 -11.34 22.53 19.25
CA LYS A 361 -9.88 22.68 19.12
C LYS A 361 -9.27 23.36 20.34
N VAL A 362 -9.87 24.46 20.82
CA VAL A 362 -9.42 25.18 22.03
C VAL A 362 -9.50 24.28 23.26
N LYS A 363 -10.59 23.51 23.40
CA LYS A 363 -10.79 22.60 24.53
C LYS A 363 -9.77 21.47 24.60
N LEU A 364 -9.38 20.94 23.45
CA LEU A 364 -8.37 19.88 23.32
C LEU A 364 -6.95 20.43 23.49
N GLY A 365 -6.68 21.65 23.02
CA GLY A 365 -5.36 22.27 23.07
C GLY A 365 -4.28 21.31 22.55
N GLU A 366 -3.18 21.20 23.28
CA GLU A 366 -2.10 20.26 22.96
C GLU A 366 -2.40 18.80 23.36
N LYS A 367 -3.50 18.54 24.09
CA LYS A 367 -3.83 17.19 24.59
C LYS A 367 -4.56 16.33 23.57
N GLY A 368 -5.07 16.93 22.49
CA GLY A 368 -5.81 16.20 21.47
C GLY A 368 -5.87 16.96 20.15
N ARG A 369 -6.58 16.40 19.19
CA ARG A 369 -6.72 16.97 17.86
C ARG A 369 -8.09 16.63 17.29
N VAL A 370 -8.68 17.56 16.53
CA VAL A 370 -9.89 17.36 15.74
C VAL A 370 -9.51 17.42 14.27
N VAL A 371 -9.92 16.42 13.51
CA VAL A 371 -9.82 16.38 12.05
C VAL A 371 -11.22 16.31 11.48
N ILE A 372 -11.59 17.28 10.65
CA ILE A 372 -12.91 17.34 10.03
C ILE A 372 -12.72 17.46 8.53
N ARG A 373 -13.38 16.59 7.77
CA ARG A 373 -13.28 16.57 6.31
C ARG A 373 -14.56 16.11 5.65
N PRO A 374 -14.95 16.69 4.52
CA PRO A 374 -16.01 16.13 3.69
C PRO A 374 -15.51 14.81 3.06
N SER A 375 -16.45 13.90 2.80
CA SER A 375 -16.21 12.77 1.91
C SER A 375 -16.19 13.25 0.47
N GLY A 376 -15.29 12.74 -0.37
CA GLY A 376 -15.25 13.07 -1.80
C GLY A 376 -16.35 12.39 -2.62
N THR A 377 -16.97 11.32 -2.09
CA THR A 377 -17.91 10.46 -2.84
C THR A 377 -19.32 10.42 -2.25
N GLU A 378 -19.51 10.86 -1.02
CA GLU A 378 -20.80 10.80 -0.31
C GLU A 378 -21.10 12.11 0.42
N PRO A 379 -22.37 12.48 0.64
CA PRO A 379 -22.75 13.64 1.45
C PRO A 379 -22.54 13.34 2.97
N VAL A 380 -21.29 13.14 3.35
CA VAL A 380 -20.85 12.77 4.70
C VAL A 380 -19.67 13.64 5.11
N ILE A 381 -19.72 14.16 6.32
CA ILE A 381 -18.57 14.76 7.00
C ILE A 381 -17.99 13.72 7.96
N ARG A 382 -16.70 13.50 7.89
CA ARG A 382 -15.96 12.65 8.82
C ARG A 382 -15.26 13.51 9.85
N VAL A 383 -15.51 13.18 11.12
CA VAL A 383 -14.97 13.87 12.29
C VAL A 383 -14.11 12.91 13.08
#